data_69d467ff31f386dfdd6cb3f10eb6ff42
#
_entry.id   69d467ff31f386dfdd6cb3f10eb6ff42
#
_cell.length_a   1.000
_cell.length_b   1.000
_cell.length_c   1.000
_cell.angle_alpha   90.00
_cell.angle_beta   90.00
_cell.angle_gamma   90.00
#
_symmetry.space_group_name_H-M   'P 1'
#
loop_
_entity.id
_entity.type
_entity.pdbx_description
1 polymer ?
#
loop_
_entity_poly.entity_id
_entity_poly.type
_entity_poly.pdbx_seq_one_letter_code
_entity_poly.pdbx_strand_id
1 'polypeptide(L)'
;VYSDENLISMLEMFKNYSSELVCIFDHAYLLHDFDETSHQSATWKLIEEVEMTNQAIVISSFSKVTFGAGGISFFAAGKRLFDLVNHQRGSMIVAPDKVNQMRHALFFKSAEDVKKHMQEHAKLVKPKFDLVIDKLKSLDDECGSFTIPTGGYFISFNAPKGKAKKIVSICKDLGVSLTPAGSTYP
;
A
#
# COMPACT_ATOMS: atom_id res chain seq x y z
N VAL A 1 -4.44 -6.32 0.93
CA VAL A 1 -5.22 -5.37 1.76
C VAL A 1 -5.89 -6.18 2.85
N TYR A 2 -5.89 -5.70 4.09
CA TYR A 2 -6.58 -6.34 5.21
C TYR A 2 -8.09 -6.04 5.11
N SER A 3 -8.95 -6.97 5.53
CA SER A 3 -10.36 -6.65 5.75
C SER A 3 -10.50 -5.69 6.94
N ASP A 4 -11.61 -4.95 7.00
CA ASP A 4 -11.89 -4.03 8.10
C ASP A 4 -11.86 -4.76 9.45
N GLU A 5 -12.44 -5.96 9.53
CA GLU A 5 -12.45 -6.80 10.74
C GLU A 5 -11.03 -7.17 11.19
N ASN A 6 -10.16 -7.59 10.27
CA ASN A 6 -8.78 -7.90 10.57
C ASN A 6 -7.99 -6.65 11.01
N LEU A 7 -8.27 -5.50 10.40
CA LEU A 7 -7.62 -4.25 10.76
C LEU A 7 -8.07 -3.79 12.14
N ILE A 8 -9.35 -3.86 12.47
CA ILE A 8 -9.89 -3.56 13.81
C ILE A 8 -9.24 -4.47 14.86
N SER A 9 -9.25 -5.80 14.64
CA SER A 9 -8.64 -6.75 15.56
C SER A 9 -7.15 -6.47 15.81
N MET A 10 -6.43 -6.08 14.76
CA MET A 10 -5.02 -5.71 14.86
C MET A 10 -4.82 -4.41 15.65
N LEU A 11 -5.66 -3.40 15.41
CA LEU A 11 -5.63 -2.13 16.14
C LEU A 11 -5.94 -2.34 17.64
N GLU A 12 -6.96 -3.14 17.97
CA GLU A 12 -7.30 -3.48 19.35
C GLU A 12 -6.16 -4.23 20.05
N MET A 13 -5.52 -5.16 19.36
CA MET A 13 -4.35 -5.86 19.88
C MET A 13 -3.22 -4.87 20.21
N PHE A 14 -2.91 -3.93 19.33
CA PHE A 14 -1.88 -2.93 19.54
C PHE A 14 -2.23 -1.96 20.66
N LYS A 15 -3.49 -1.50 20.73
CA LYS A 15 -4.00 -0.66 21.83
C LYS A 15 -3.78 -1.31 23.20
N ASN A 16 -4.07 -2.61 23.28
CA ASN A 16 -3.95 -3.38 24.51
C ASN A 16 -2.51 -3.76 24.86
N TYR A 17 -1.61 -3.79 23.87
CA TYR A 17 -0.20 -4.17 24.09
C TYR A 17 0.57 -3.06 24.83
N SER A 18 0.50 -1.83 24.37
CA SER A 18 1.18 -0.68 25.00
C SER A 18 0.61 0.64 24.54
N SER A 19 0.40 1.57 25.46
CA SER A 19 0.01 2.95 25.15
C SER A 19 1.12 3.77 24.46
N GLU A 20 2.34 3.31 24.48
CA GLU A 20 3.50 3.97 23.84
C GLU A 20 3.77 3.46 22.43
N LEU A 21 3.13 2.34 22.03
CA LEU A 21 3.26 1.82 20.69
C LEU A 21 2.64 2.79 19.68
N VAL A 22 3.38 3.13 18.64
CA VAL A 22 2.90 3.93 17.52
C VAL A 22 2.88 3.08 16.26
N CYS A 23 1.70 2.97 15.65
CA CYS A 23 1.50 2.27 14.39
C CYS A 23 1.59 3.24 13.22
N ILE A 24 2.37 2.91 12.21
CA ILE A 24 2.47 3.67 10.96
C ILE A 24 1.84 2.84 9.84
N PHE A 25 0.74 3.35 9.28
CA PHE A 25 0.03 2.75 8.15
C PHE A 25 0.51 3.40 6.85
N ASP A 26 1.27 2.66 6.05
CA ASP A 26 1.72 3.11 4.73
C ASP A 26 0.70 2.74 3.66
N HIS A 27 -0.05 3.74 3.23
CA HIS A 27 -1.10 3.62 2.21
C HIS A 27 -0.63 4.08 0.83
N ALA A 28 0.57 3.67 0.40
CA ALA A 28 1.08 3.98 -0.92
C ALA A 28 0.21 3.43 -2.06
N TYR A 29 -0.62 2.44 -1.79
CA TYR A 29 -1.45 1.74 -2.78
C TYR A 29 -2.96 1.79 -2.49
N LEU A 30 -3.42 2.63 -1.58
CA LEU A 30 -4.83 2.69 -1.15
C LEU A 30 -5.83 2.91 -2.29
N LEU A 31 -5.44 3.60 -3.36
CA LEU A 31 -6.31 3.93 -4.50
C LEU A 31 -6.15 2.97 -5.68
N HIS A 32 -5.49 1.82 -5.50
CA HIS A 32 -5.16 0.90 -6.59
C HIS A 32 -6.09 -0.32 -6.67
N ASP A 33 -7.31 -0.19 -6.18
CA ASP A 33 -8.33 -1.23 -6.29
C ASP A 33 -8.68 -1.50 -7.76
N PHE A 34 -8.89 -2.78 -8.11
CA PHE A 34 -9.25 -3.16 -9.46
C PHE A 34 -10.73 -3.00 -9.75
N ASP A 35 -11.55 -3.00 -8.72
CA ASP A 35 -13.00 -2.79 -8.79
C ASP A 35 -13.54 -2.19 -7.49
N GLU A 36 -14.79 -1.74 -7.52
CA GLU A 36 -15.44 -1.10 -6.37
C GLU A 36 -15.80 -2.08 -5.23
N THR A 37 -15.82 -3.39 -5.50
CA THR A 37 -16.15 -4.40 -4.49
C THR A 37 -14.99 -4.68 -3.53
N SER A 38 -13.81 -4.24 -3.91
CA SER A 38 -12.56 -4.43 -3.17
C SER A 38 -12.23 -3.29 -2.20
N HIS A 39 -13.12 -2.31 -2.12
CA HIS A 39 -12.86 -1.07 -1.41
C HIS A 39 -12.73 -1.30 0.11
N GLN A 40 -11.57 -0.97 0.66
CA GLN A 40 -11.35 -0.93 2.10
C GLN A 40 -11.96 0.34 2.70
N SER A 41 -12.54 0.25 3.87
CA SER A 41 -12.95 1.42 4.63
C SER A 41 -11.78 2.36 4.89
N ALA A 42 -12.06 3.65 5.05
CA ALA A 42 -11.02 4.61 5.38
C ALA A 42 -10.35 4.22 6.70
N THR A 43 -9.09 3.80 6.64
CA THR A 43 -8.30 3.35 7.82
C THR A 43 -8.38 4.34 8.98
N TRP A 44 -8.43 5.65 8.69
CA TRP A 44 -8.56 6.66 9.72
C TRP A 44 -9.86 6.54 10.50
N LYS A 45 -10.99 6.21 9.87
CA LYS A 45 -12.26 5.96 10.57
C LYS A 45 -12.15 4.78 11.53
N LEU A 46 -11.50 3.70 11.13
CA LEU A 46 -11.30 2.53 11.99
C LEU A 46 -10.39 2.86 13.17
N ILE A 47 -9.36 3.71 12.95
CA ILE A 47 -8.48 4.21 14.01
C ILE A 47 -9.27 5.08 15.02
N GLU A 48 -10.20 5.91 14.54
CA GLU A 48 -11.10 6.72 15.40
C GLU A 48 -12.06 5.83 16.18
N GLU A 49 -12.64 4.82 15.53
CA GLU A 49 -13.60 3.89 16.14
C GLU A 49 -12.97 3.12 17.31
N VAL A 50 -11.72 2.68 17.17
CA VAL A 50 -11.00 2.01 18.27
C VAL A 50 -10.25 2.98 19.18
N GLU A 51 -10.42 4.30 19.03
CA GLU A 51 -9.80 5.35 19.84
C GLU A 51 -8.26 5.33 19.86
N MET A 52 -7.62 4.98 18.72
CA MET A 52 -6.16 4.91 18.59
C MET A 52 -5.53 6.13 17.92
N THR A 53 -6.20 7.25 17.81
CA THR A 53 -5.70 8.45 17.11
C THR A 53 -4.36 8.96 17.63
N ASN A 54 -4.09 8.79 18.94
CA ASN A 54 -2.82 9.19 19.57
C ASN A 54 -1.69 8.14 19.42
N GLN A 55 -1.99 6.99 18.81
CA GLN A 55 -1.05 5.88 18.61
C GLN A 55 -0.93 5.48 17.13
N ALA A 56 -1.54 6.24 16.22
CA ALA A 56 -1.54 5.92 14.80
C ALA A 56 -1.12 7.12 13.93
N ILE A 57 -0.33 6.81 12.91
CA ILE A 57 0.03 7.72 11.81
C ILE A 57 -0.37 7.01 10.52
N VAL A 58 -1.11 7.69 9.68
CA VAL A 58 -1.42 7.22 8.32
C VAL A 58 -0.65 8.08 7.33
N ILE A 59 0.13 7.44 6.48
CA ILE A 59 0.85 8.10 5.39
C ILE A 59 0.34 7.60 4.05
N SER A 60 0.29 8.49 3.08
CA SER A 60 -0.10 8.18 1.71
C SER A 60 0.65 9.07 0.72
N SER A 61 0.67 8.68 -0.55
CA SER A 61 1.39 9.41 -1.57
C SER A 61 0.78 9.21 -2.95
N PHE A 62 0.95 10.20 -3.81
CA PHE A 62 0.62 10.11 -5.23
C PHE A 62 1.77 9.61 -6.11
N SER A 63 2.87 9.17 -5.52
CA SER A 63 4.02 8.64 -6.28
C SER A 63 3.68 7.45 -7.18
N LYS A 64 2.65 6.67 -6.82
CA LYS A 64 2.15 5.52 -7.60
C LYS A 64 0.86 5.84 -8.36
N VAL A 65 0.26 7.00 -8.10
CA VAL A 65 -0.98 7.47 -8.74
C VAL A 65 -0.66 8.29 -9.99
N THR A 66 0.35 9.15 -9.92
CA THR A 66 0.75 10.03 -11.03
C THR A 66 2.12 9.61 -11.59
N PHE A 67 3.21 10.11 -11.03
CA PHE A 67 4.58 9.80 -11.44
C PHE A 67 5.54 9.80 -10.26
N GLY A 68 6.44 8.83 -10.22
CA GLY A 68 7.25 8.52 -9.04
C GLY A 68 8.16 9.65 -8.57
N ALA A 69 8.82 10.35 -9.48
CA ALA A 69 9.75 11.43 -9.13
C ALA A 69 9.07 12.75 -8.73
N GLY A 70 7.77 12.88 -8.93
CA GLY A 70 7.02 14.11 -8.69
C GLY A 70 5.75 13.92 -7.87
N GLY A 71 5.65 12.83 -7.10
CA GLY A 71 4.51 12.59 -6.22
C GLY A 71 4.46 13.61 -5.07
N ILE A 72 3.25 13.83 -4.57
CA ILE A 72 3.00 14.52 -3.31
C ILE A 72 2.62 13.48 -2.26
N SER A 73 2.96 13.74 -1.01
CA SER A 73 2.63 12.85 0.11
C SER A 73 1.81 13.57 1.18
N PHE A 74 1.07 12.78 1.92
CA PHE A 74 0.18 13.22 2.97
C PHE A 74 0.45 12.39 4.22
N PHE A 75 0.22 12.97 5.39
CA PHE A 75 0.10 12.21 6.61
C PHE A 75 -1.07 12.72 7.45
N ALA A 76 -1.69 11.82 8.18
CA ALA A 76 -2.70 12.09 9.18
C ALA A 76 -2.28 11.45 10.50
N ALA A 77 -2.50 12.16 11.60
CA ALA A 77 -2.19 11.70 12.95
C ALA A 77 -3.04 12.45 13.96
N GLY A 78 -3.25 11.87 15.14
CA GLY A 78 -3.83 12.60 16.26
C GLY A 78 -2.93 13.77 16.69
N LYS A 79 -3.51 14.76 17.36
CA LYS A 79 -2.84 16.05 17.62
C LYS A 79 -1.43 15.90 18.22
N ARG A 80 -1.25 15.02 19.19
CA ARG A 80 0.05 14.79 19.84
C ARG A 80 1.12 14.34 18.85
N LEU A 81 0.83 13.34 18.04
CA LEU A 81 1.76 12.80 17.05
C LEU A 81 1.96 13.76 15.89
N PHE A 82 0.89 14.46 15.49
CA PHE A 82 0.96 15.49 14.45
C PHE A 82 1.93 16.60 14.84
N ASP A 83 1.81 17.14 16.04
CA ASP A 83 2.66 18.22 16.54
C ASP A 83 4.13 17.77 16.61
N LEU A 84 4.38 16.54 17.09
CA LEU A 84 5.72 15.95 17.15
C LEU A 84 6.36 15.83 15.77
N VAL A 85 5.65 15.19 14.82
CA VAL A 85 6.14 14.99 13.45
C VAL A 85 6.33 16.34 12.75
N ASN A 86 5.37 17.26 12.90
CA ASN A 86 5.43 18.56 12.26
C ASN A 86 6.57 19.44 12.79
N HIS A 87 6.88 19.35 14.08
CA HIS A 87 8.04 20.03 14.67
C HIS A 87 9.34 19.55 14.04
N GLN A 88 9.54 18.23 13.95
CA GLN A 88 10.73 17.65 13.33
C GLN A 88 10.82 17.98 11.84
N ARG A 89 9.70 17.85 11.11
CA ARG A 89 9.60 18.22 9.71
C ARG A 89 9.96 19.67 9.45
N GLY A 90 9.49 20.59 10.30
CA GLY A 90 9.79 22.02 10.18
C GLY A 90 11.27 22.36 10.26
N SER A 91 12.04 21.55 10.98
CA SER A 91 13.51 21.69 11.06
C SER A 91 14.22 21.12 9.82
N MET A 92 13.59 20.17 9.11
CA MET A 92 14.18 19.49 7.94
C MET A 92 13.76 20.12 6.61
N ILE A 93 12.54 20.60 6.53
CA ILE A 93 11.90 21.08 5.29
C ILE A 93 11.21 22.41 5.57
N VAL A 94 11.72 23.49 5.01
CA VAL A 94 11.12 24.82 5.17
C VAL A 94 9.71 24.88 4.56
N ALA A 95 9.54 24.34 3.35
CA ALA A 95 8.24 24.22 2.69
C ALA A 95 8.24 23.06 1.71
N PRO A 96 7.09 22.37 1.54
CA PRO A 96 6.92 21.40 0.46
C PRO A 96 7.02 22.08 -0.91
N ASP A 97 7.36 21.31 -1.95
CA ASP A 97 7.43 21.79 -3.34
C ASP A 97 6.05 22.27 -3.83
N LYS A 98 5.89 23.59 -3.88
CA LYS A 98 4.63 24.26 -4.28
C LYS A 98 4.33 24.09 -5.77
N VAL A 99 5.36 23.99 -6.61
CA VAL A 99 5.17 23.79 -8.05
C VAL A 99 4.59 22.40 -8.29
N ASN A 100 5.10 21.41 -7.60
CA ASN A 100 4.58 20.04 -7.69
C ASN A 100 3.15 19.90 -7.12
N GLN A 101 2.85 20.56 -6.01
CA GLN A 101 1.49 20.64 -5.48
C GLN A 101 0.54 21.29 -6.50
N MET A 102 0.96 22.38 -7.14
CA MET A 102 0.17 23.06 -8.16
C MET A 102 -0.09 22.16 -9.38
N ARG A 103 0.90 21.39 -9.82
CA ARG A 103 0.71 20.40 -10.91
C ARG A 103 -0.42 19.43 -10.58
N HIS A 104 -0.42 18.87 -9.37
CA HIS A 104 -1.46 17.94 -8.94
C HIS A 104 -2.83 18.61 -8.82
N ALA A 105 -2.89 19.83 -8.26
CA ALA A 105 -4.12 20.61 -8.14
C ALA A 105 -4.69 21.06 -9.50
N LEU A 106 -3.84 21.26 -10.49
CA LEU A 106 -4.27 21.57 -11.86
C LEU A 106 -4.75 20.31 -12.60
N PHE A 107 -4.17 19.17 -12.34
CA PHE A 107 -4.52 17.90 -12.96
C PHE A 107 -5.80 17.31 -12.33
N PHE A 108 -5.87 17.25 -11.02
CA PHE A 108 -7.04 16.77 -10.28
C PHE A 108 -7.78 17.95 -9.65
N LYS A 109 -9.00 18.22 -10.12
CA LYS A 109 -9.86 19.29 -9.58
C LYS A 109 -10.69 18.80 -8.39
N SER A 110 -10.86 17.50 -8.26
CA SER A 110 -11.70 16.87 -7.24
C SER A 110 -11.19 15.46 -6.88
N ALA A 111 -11.68 14.92 -5.76
CA ALA A 111 -11.45 13.52 -5.42
C ALA A 111 -12.03 12.55 -6.48
N GLU A 112 -13.11 12.97 -7.15
CA GLU A 112 -13.72 12.19 -8.22
C GLU A 112 -12.80 12.06 -9.46
N ASP A 113 -12.03 13.10 -9.77
CA ASP A 113 -11.04 13.03 -10.86
C ASP A 113 -9.93 12.01 -10.53
N VAL A 114 -9.52 11.93 -9.27
CA VAL A 114 -8.56 10.91 -8.81
C VAL A 114 -9.14 9.51 -8.98
N LYS A 115 -10.39 9.29 -8.57
CA LYS A 115 -11.07 7.99 -8.73
C LYS A 115 -11.15 7.57 -10.21
N LYS A 116 -11.60 8.47 -11.09
CA LYS A 116 -11.67 8.20 -12.53
C LYS A 116 -10.31 7.86 -13.11
N HIS A 117 -9.27 8.61 -12.74
CA HIS A 117 -7.89 8.33 -13.15
C HIS A 117 -7.46 6.92 -12.72
N MET A 118 -7.76 6.54 -11.49
CA MET A 118 -7.38 5.22 -10.97
C MET A 118 -8.23 4.08 -11.57
N GLN A 119 -9.49 4.33 -11.93
CA GLN A 119 -10.29 3.36 -12.69
C GLN A 119 -9.69 3.10 -14.09
N GLU A 120 -9.25 4.14 -14.79
CA GLU A 120 -8.55 3.97 -16.08
C GLU A 120 -7.20 3.24 -15.89
N HIS A 121 -6.48 3.55 -14.84
CA HIS A 121 -5.27 2.83 -14.47
C HIS A 121 -5.52 1.35 -14.19
N ALA A 122 -6.60 1.02 -13.46
CA ALA A 122 -6.99 -0.36 -13.17
C ALA A 122 -7.26 -1.17 -14.45
N LYS A 123 -7.88 -0.56 -15.48
CA LYS A 123 -8.10 -1.20 -16.79
C LYS A 123 -6.81 -1.59 -17.50
N LEU A 124 -5.72 -0.88 -17.24
CA LEU A 124 -4.39 -1.19 -17.83
C LEU A 124 -3.63 -2.24 -17.03
N VAL A 125 -3.83 -2.29 -15.72
CA VAL A 125 -3.06 -3.15 -14.82
C VAL A 125 -3.74 -4.49 -14.60
N LYS A 126 -5.06 -4.51 -14.37
CA LYS A 126 -5.82 -5.73 -14.06
C LYS A 126 -5.61 -6.87 -15.06
N PRO A 127 -5.63 -6.66 -16.40
CA PRO A 127 -5.41 -7.75 -17.36
C PRO A 127 -4.05 -8.45 -17.19
N LYS A 128 -3.02 -7.72 -16.73
CA LYS A 128 -1.69 -8.29 -16.46
C LYS A 128 -1.72 -9.21 -15.23
N PHE A 129 -2.49 -8.81 -14.21
CA PHE A 129 -2.73 -9.64 -13.02
C PHE A 129 -3.51 -10.90 -13.40
N ASP A 130 -4.60 -10.76 -14.14
CA ASP A 130 -5.44 -11.88 -14.58
C ASP A 130 -4.60 -12.91 -15.32
N LEU A 131 -3.74 -12.47 -16.26
CA LEU A 131 -2.83 -13.36 -17.00
C LEU A 131 -1.88 -14.13 -16.08
N VAL A 132 -1.26 -13.46 -15.12
CA VAL A 132 -0.32 -14.10 -14.18
C VAL A 132 -1.07 -15.06 -13.25
N ILE A 133 -2.21 -14.63 -12.70
CA ILE A 133 -3.03 -15.45 -11.81
C ILE A 133 -3.52 -16.72 -12.53
N ASP A 134 -3.96 -16.63 -13.79
CA ASP A 134 -4.38 -17.79 -14.56
C ASP A 134 -3.23 -18.78 -14.79
N LYS A 135 -2.02 -18.27 -15.01
CA LYS A 135 -0.83 -19.13 -15.10
C LYS A 135 -0.49 -19.77 -13.75
N LEU A 136 -0.57 -19.02 -12.66
CA LEU A 136 -0.31 -19.57 -11.33
C LEU A 136 -1.35 -20.61 -10.91
N LYS A 137 -2.63 -20.44 -11.28
CA LYS A 137 -3.69 -21.44 -11.05
C LYS A 137 -3.47 -22.74 -11.80
N SER A 138 -2.68 -22.76 -12.86
CA SER A 138 -2.34 -23.99 -13.60
C SER A 138 -1.19 -24.77 -12.99
N LEU A 139 -0.57 -24.28 -11.91
CA LEU A 139 0.46 -24.99 -11.18
C LEU A 139 -0.17 -25.99 -10.21
N ASP A 140 0.52 -27.13 -9.99
CA ASP A 140 0.15 -28.09 -8.95
C ASP A 140 0.31 -27.47 -7.56
N ASP A 141 -0.54 -27.87 -6.61
CA ASP A 141 -0.53 -27.36 -5.23
C ASP A 141 0.82 -27.54 -4.53
N GLU A 142 1.60 -28.57 -4.93
CA GLU A 142 2.95 -28.81 -4.43
C GLU A 142 3.97 -27.74 -4.84
N CYS A 143 3.67 -26.96 -5.88
CA CYS A 143 4.56 -25.89 -6.37
C CYS A 143 4.57 -24.68 -5.45
N GLY A 144 3.54 -24.49 -4.62
CA GLY A 144 3.39 -23.37 -3.70
C GLY A 144 1.99 -22.79 -3.68
N SER A 145 1.84 -21.69 -2.97
CA SER A 145 0.57 -20.95 -2.92
C SER A 145 0.78 -19.49 -3.31
N PHE A 146 -0.28 -18.80 -3.68
CA PHE A 146 -0.20 -17.40 -4.07
C PHE A 146 -1.43 -16.63 -3.61
N THR A 147 -1.28 -15.31 -3.46
CA THR A 147 -2.39 -14.42 -3.17
C THR A 147 -3.11 -14.02 -4.46
N ILE A 148 -4.43 -13.83 -4.37
CA ILE A 148 -5.23 -13.20 -5.42
C ILE A 148 -5.51 -11.78 -4.96
N PRO A 149 -4.70 -10.78 -5.39
CA PRO A 149 -4.88 -9.41 -4.95
C PRO A 149 -6.07 -8.76 -5.65
N THR A 150 -6.75 -7.89 -4.92
CA THR A 150 -7.86 -7.08 -5.41
C THR A 150 -7.42 -5.70 -5.88
N GLY A 151 -6.13 -5.42 -5.82
CA GLY A 151 -5.51 -4.15 -6.21
C GLY A 151 -4.00 -4.14 -6.03
N GLY A 152 -3.38 -2.99 -6.24
CA GLY A 152 -1.93 -2.80 -6.09
C GLY A 152 -1.11 -3.28 -7.27
N TYR A 153 0.17 -3.61 -7.01
CA TYR A 153 1.15 -4.00 -8.04
C TYR A 153 1.82 -5.35 -7.77
N PHE A 154 1.41 -6.06 -6.73
CA PHE A 154 2.12 -7.25 -6.27
C PHE A 154 1.22 -8.47 -6.18
N ILE A 155 1.76 -9.60 -6.61
CA ILE A 155 1.24 -10.94 -6.30
C ILE A 155 2.28 -11.60 -5.40
N SER A 156 1.87 -12.05 -4.22
CA SER A 156 2.75 -12.80 -3.33
C SER A 156 2.69 -14.28 -3.67
N PHE A 157 3.85 -14.90 -3.89
CA PHE A 157 4.00 -16.34 -4.12
C PHE A 157 4.78 -16.97 -2.97
N ASN A 158 4.15 -17.90 -2.27
CA ASN A 158 4.75 -18.66 -1.18
C ASN A 158 5.34 -19.95 -1.73
N ALA A 159 6.64 -19.94 -1.95
CA ALA A 159 7.37 -21.11 -2.41
C ALA A 159 7.43 -22.20 -1.33
N PRO A 160 7.55 -23.49 -1.69
CA PRO A 160 7.82 -24.56 -0.75
C PRO A 160 9.09 -24.24 0.06
N LYS A 161 9.13 -24.74 1.31
CA LYS A 161 10.21 -24.45 2.26
C LYS A 161 11.60 -24.64 1.65
N GLY A 162 12.42 -23.61 1.70
CA GLY A 162 13.80 -23.61 1.20
C GLY A 162 13.94 -23.49 -0.33
N LYS A 163 12.86 -23.35 -1.09
CA LYS A 163 12.89 -23.31 -2.56
C LYS A 163 12.85 -21.90 -3.16
N ALA A 164 12.52 -20.87 -2.40
CA ALA A 164 12.29 -19.51 -2.89
C ALA A 164 13.49 -18.96 -3.70
N LYS A 165 14.72 -19.07 -3.17
CA LYS A 165 15.93 -18.60 -3.87
C LYS A 165 16.16 -19.33 -5.21
N LYS A 166 15.89 -20.66 -5.24
CA LYS A 166 16.03 -21.47 -6.45
C LYS A 166 15.00 -21.07 -7.50
N ILE A 167 13.74 -20.82 -7.10
CA ILE A 167 12.68 -20.36 -8.01
C ILE A 167 13.06 -19.01 -8.61
N VAL A 168 13.48 -18.05 -7.81
CA VAL A 168 13.94 -16.72 -8.28
C VAL A 168 15.07 -16.87 -9.31
N SER A 169 16.05 -17.76 -9.07
CA SER A 169 17.15 -18.00 -10.01
C SER A 169 16.65 -18.59 -11.33
N ILE A 170 15.81 -19.62 -11.29
CA ILE A 170 15.25 -20.25 -12.49
C ILE A 170 14.43 -19.23 -13.31
N CYS A 171 13.58 -18.45 -12.65
CA CYS A 171 12.80 -17.41 -13.32
C CYS A 171 13.72 -16.39 -14.02
N LYS A 172 14.80 -15.97 -13.35
CA LYS A 172 15.78 -15.05 -13.94
C LYS A 172 16.44 -15.64 -15.19
N ASP A 173 16.84 -16.91 -15.16
CA ASP A 173 17.46 -17.60 -16.29
C ASP A 173 16.49 -17.71 -17.49
N LEU A 174 15.19 -17.74 -17.21
CA LEU A 174 14.11 -17.72 -18.19
C LEU A 174 13.64 -16.30 -18.59
N GLY A 175 14.34 -15.25 -18.14
CA GLY A 175 14.04 -13.87 -18.49
C GLY A 175 12.97 -13.20 -17.62
N VAL A 176 12.53 -13.84 -16.53
CA VAL A 176 11.54 -13.27 -15.60
C VAL A 176 12.25 -12.79 -14.33
N SER A 177 12.28 -11.48 -14.12
CA SER A 177 12.86 -10.88 -12.92
C SER A 177 11.82 -10.83 -11.79
N LEU A 178 12.11 -11.48 -10.68
CA LEU A 178 11.32 -11.45 -9.46
C LEU A 178 12.05 -10.69 -8.36
N THR A 179 11.30 -10.17 -7.39
CA THR A 179 11.90 -9.63 -6.15
C THR A 179 12.70 -10.74 -5.46
N PRO A 180 13.97 -10.50 -5.10
CA PRO A 180 14.81 -11.51 -4.46
C PRO A 180 14.17 -12.03 -3.17
N ALA A 181 14.20 -13.35 -2.98
CA ALA A 181 13.67 -13.97 -1.78
C ALA A 181 14.43 -13.48 -0.53
N GLY A 182 13.70 -13.00 0.45
CA GLY A 182 14.26 -12.48 1.69
C GLY A 182 14.70 -11.01 1.64
N SER A 183 14.60 -10.30 0.50
CA SER A 183 14.98 -8.89 0.41
C SER A 183 14.05 -7.93 1.18
N THR A 184 12.88 -8.40 1.57
CA THR A 184 11.88 -7.63 2.35
C THR A 184 11.89 -7.98 3.84
N TYR A 185 12.78 -8.85 4.27
CA TYR A 185 12.95 -9.23 5.68
C TYR A 185 14.34 -8.82 6.16
N PRO A 186 14.46 -8.42 7.44
CA PRO A 186 15.76 -8.10 8.05
C PRO A 186 16.68 -9.33 8.10
#